data_e2ad980d30273f787c2384bacdbf10fd
#
_entry.id   e2ad980d30273f787c2384bacdbf10fd
#
_cell.length_a   1.000
_cell.length_b   1.000
_cell.length_c   1.000
_cell.angle_alpha   90.00
_cell.angle_beta   90.00
_cell.angle_gamma   90.00
#
_symmetry.space_group_name_H-M   'P 1'
#
loop_
_entity.id
_entity.type
_entity.pdbx_description
1 polymer ?
#
loop_
_entity_poly.entity_id
_entity_poly.type
_entity_poly.pdbx_seq_one_letter_code
_entity_poly.pdbx_strand_id
1 'polypeptide(L)'
;LYCWATHAERTIEPGTYSLNSRYDYHALVSNMVEASPDRSVVEITIPEGYECEDIFRLLEENGVCSYQDLANAASTYEFDYAFLQEIPYGSENRLEGYLFPDTYQFYMGDDPENVIDKFLRNFDNKFTSDLYDALDALNDRLAQRMRENAFTETEITDAKLSLYDLITVASLVEKETARTSESATIASVIYNRLCSKLYPCLEIDATIQYALAERKEILSNADKGVLSPYNTYTNAGLPAGPIAN
;
A
#
# COMPACT_ATOMS: atom_id res chain seq x y z
N LEU A 1 36.27 6.66 11.05
CA LEU A 1 36.29 8.08 11.41
C LEU A 1 35.07 8.46 12.26
N TYR A 2 33.85 8.18 11.81
CA TYR A 2 32.60 8.53 12.54
C TYR A 2 32.57 7.87 13.94
N CYS A 3 32.73 6.55 14.03
CA CYS A 3 32.75 5.85 15.32
C CYS A 3 33.81 6.36 16.28
N TRP A 4 35.00 6.69 15.75
CA TRP A 4 36.08 7.28 16.57
C TRP A 4 35.72 8.69 17.08
N ALA A 5 35.10 9.53 16.24
CA ALA A 5 34.71 10.90 16.58
C ALA A 5 33.55 10.94 17.60
N THR A 6 32.68 9.92 17.60
CA THR A 6 31.51 9.80 18.49
C THR A 6 31.76 8.85 19.68
N HIS A 7 32.95 8.24 19.77
CA HIS A 7 33.30 7.19 20.74
C HIS A 7 32.37 5.96 20.69
N ALA A 8 31.66 5.76 19.58
CA ALA A 8 30.70 4.69 19.40
C ALA A 8 31.36 3.29 19.40
N GLU A 9 32.65 3.18 19.09
CA GLU A 9 33.41 1.93 19.18
C GLU A 9 33.40 1.27 20.57
N ARG A 10 33.04 2.03 21.62
CA ARG A 10 32.97 1.53 23.00
C ARG A 10 31.58 1.08 23.40
N THR A 11 30.58 1.39 22.59
CA THR A 11 29.16 1.15 22.86
C THR A 11 28.54 0.10 21.92
N ILE A 12 29.21 -0.19 20.79
CA ILE A 12 28.82 -1.28 19.89
C ILE A 12 29.12 -2.62 20.57
N GLU A 13 28.09 -3.43 20.75
CA GLU A 13 28.22 -4.76 21.32
C GLU A 13 28.40 -5.84 20.25
N PRO A 14 29.11 -6.95 20.51
CA PRO A 14 29.18 -8.07 19.58
C PRO A 14 27.82 -8.71 19.38
N GLY A 15 27.36 -8.85 18.13
CA GLY A 15 26.05 -9.42 17.85
C GLY A 15 25.75 -9.49 16.35
N THR A 16 24.57 -9.96 16.00
CA THR A 16 24.04 -9.93 14.64
C THR A 16 23.10 -8.76 14.51
N TYR A 17 23.34 -7.90 13.52
CA TYR A 17 22.57 -6.68 13.31
C TYR A 17 21.88 -6.71 11.94
N SER A 18 20.63 -6.27 11.91
CA SER A 18 19.93 -6.02 10.66
C SER A 18 20.17 -4.56 10.25
N LEU A 19 21.05 -4.35 9.27
CA LEU A 19 21.43 -3.01 8.82
C LEU A 19 20.91 -2.74 7.41
N ASN A 20 20.34 -1.54 7.21
CA ASN A 20 19.90 -1.08 5.91
C ASN A 20 21.04 -0.33 5.19
N SER A 21 21.25 -0.59 3.90
CA SER A 21 22.25 0.11 3.08
C SER A 21 21.93 1.61 2.86
N ARG A 22 20.71 2.04 3.17
CA ARG A 22 20.28 3.45 3.12
C ARG A 22 20.50 4.19 4.43
N TYR A 23 20.89 3.52 5.51
CA TYR A 23 21.20 4.18 6.77
C TYR A 23 22.44 5.08 6.62
N ASP A 24 22.36 6.28 7.16
CA ASP A 24 23.54 7.10 7.38
C ASP A 24 24.42 6.51 8.50
N TYR A 25 25.61 7.09 8.70
CA TYR A 25 26.53 6.58 9.72
C TYR A 25 25.97 6.66 11.14
N HIS A 26 25.10 7.63 11.41
CA HIS A 26 24.45 7.76 12.73
C HIS A 26 23.47 6.62 12.94
N ALA A 27 22.56 6.40 12.01
CA ALA A 27 21.56 5.32 12.08
C ALA A 27 22.22 3.94 12.11
N LEU A 28 23.29 3.71 11.33
CA LEU A 28 24.05 2.46 11.39
C LEU A 28 24.64 2.21 12.79
N VAL A 29 25.26 3.21 13.39
CA VAL A 29 25.88 3.09 14.72
C VAL A 29 24.82 2.94 15.81
N SER A 30 23.76 3.74 15.77
CA SER A 30 22.66 3.64 16.74
C SER A 30 22.05 2.24 16.75
N ASN A 31 21.78 1.67 15.59
CA ASN A 31 21.28 0.30 15.49
C ASN A 31 22.26 -0.77 15.97
N MET A 32 23.57 -0.49 15.99
CA MET A 32 24.60 -1.38 16.56
C MET A 32 24.79 -1.21 18.07
N VAL A 33 24.46 -0.05 18.59
CA VAL A 33 24.57 0.26 20.04
C VAL A 33 23.33 -0.21 20.80
N GLU A 34 22.16 -0.08 20.18
CA GLU A 34 20.86 -0.43 20.76
C GLU A 34 20.47 -1.91 20.56
N ALA A 35 21.26 -2.65 19.79
CA ALA A 35 21.00 -4.07 19.56
C ALA A 35 21.21 -4.85 20.86
N SER A 36 20.15 -5.00 21.62
CA SER A 36 20.08 -6.00 22.67
C SER A 36 20.25 -7.38 22.04
N PRO A 37 21.22 -8.21 22.44
CA PRO A 37 21.41 -9.55 21.89
C PRO A 37 20.22 -10.49 22.15
N ASP A 38 19.22 -10.05 22.89
CA ASP A 38 18.03 -10.79 23.32
C ASP A 38 16.70 -10.29 22.71
N ARG A 39 16.71 -9.47 21.64
CA ARG A 39 15.44 -9.15 20.97
C ARG A 39 14.87 -10.41 20.33
N SER A 40 13.80 -10.93 20.89
CA SER A 40 13.07 -12.06 20.33
C SER A 40 12.57 -11.70 18.93
N VAL A 41 12.85 -12.59 17.97
CA VAL A 41 12.34 -12.45 16.61
C VAL A 41 11.01 -13.18 16.52
N VAL A 42 10.01 -12.55 15.92
CA VAL A 42 8.73 -13.15 15.59
C VAL A 42 8.57 -13.22 14.06
N GLU A 43 8.09 -14.36 13.56
CA GLU A 43 7.75 -14.52 12.16
C GLU A 43 6.24 -14.35 11.99
N ILE A 44 5.85 -13.43 11.12
CA ILE A 44 4.45 -13.06 10.90
C ILE A 44 4.16 -13.13 9.39
N THR A 45 3.13 -13.90 9.03
CA THR A 45 2.59 -13.93 7.67
C THR A 45 1.45 -12.93 7.57
N ILE A 46 1.58 -12.00 6.63
CA ILE A 46 0.53 -11.04 6.29
C ILE A 46 -0.30 -11.64 5.15
N PRO A 47 -1.59 -11.91 5.38
CA PRO A 47 -2.48 -12.43 4.34
C PRO A 47 -2.76 -11.39 3.25
N GLU A 48 -2.98 -11.87 2.01
CA GLU A 48 -3.49 -11.04 0.92
C GLU A 48 -4.85 -10.42 1.28
N GLY A 49 -5.10 -9.20 0.80
CA GLY A 49 -6.36 -8.48 1.03
C GLY A 49 -6.51 -7.84 2.41
N TYR A 50 -5.49 -7.89 3.30
CA TYR A 50 -5.51 -7.14 4.55
C TYR A 50 -5.40 -5.63 4.27
N GLU A 51 -6.10 -4.84 5.08
CA GLU A 51 -5.96 -3.38 5.12
C GLU A 51 -4.80 -2.99 6.05
N CYS A 52 -4.29 -1.77 5.94
CA CYS A 52 -3.26 -1.27 6.85
C CYS A 52 -3.66 -1.44 8.32
N GLU A 53 -4.93 -1.19 8.65
CA GLU A 53 -5.46 -1.39 10.00
C GLU A 53 -5.31 -2.84 10.48
N ASP A 54 -5.66 -3.81 9.62
CA ASP A 54 -5.55 -5.24 9.95
C ASP A 54 -4.09 -5.63 10.18
N ILE A 55 -3.18 -5.13 9.33
CA ILE A 55 -1.74 -5.39 9.44
C ILE A 55 -1.18 -4.79 10.74
N PHE A 56 -1.53 -3.54 11.07
CA PHE A 56 -1.03 -2.88 12.29
C PHE A 56 -1.55 -3.55 13.55
N ARG A 57 -2.81 -4.00 13.57
CA ARG A 57 -3.34 -4.80 14.69
C ARG A 57 -2.62 -6.13 14.83
N LEU A 58 -2.38 -6.83 13.73
CA LEU A 58 -1.65 -8.10 13.75
C LEU A 58 -0.22 -7.93 14.29
N LEU A 59 0.46 -6.85 13.92
CA LEU A 59 1.80 -6.54 14.42
C LEU A 59 1.80 -6.20 15.92
N GLU A 60 0.80 -5.45 16.38
CA GLU A 60 0.62 -5.12 17.81
C GLU A 60 0.32 -6.37 18.64
N GLU A 61 -0.59 -7.23 18.18
CA GLU A 61 -0.93 -8.50 18.85
C GLU A 61 0.28 -9.44 19.00
N ASN A 62 1.23 -9.36 18.08
CA ASN A 62 2.48 -10.13 18.13
C ASN A 62 3.63 -9.39 18.84
N GLY A 63 3.38 -8.24 19.44
CA GLY A 63 4.35 -7.49 20.26
C GLY A 63 5.47 -6.83 19.45
N VAL A 64 5.25 -6.58 18.14
CA VAL A 64 6.25 -5.93 17.29
C VAL A 64 6.30 -4.42 17.55
N CYS A 65 5.16 -3.74 17.47
CA CYS A 65 5.03 -2.30 17.70
C CYS A 65 3.57 -1.96 18.02
N SER A 66 3.29 -0.81 18.68
CA SER A 66 1.92 -0.42 18.93
C SER A 66 1.21 0.02 17.64
N TYR A 67 -0.10 -0.26 17.56
CA TYR A 67 -0.96 0.21 16.45
C TYR A 67 -0.82 1.72 16.22
N GLN A 68 -0.84 2.49 17.32
CA GLN A 68 -0.81 3.94 17.24
C GLN A 68 0.52 4.48 16.68
N ASP A 69 1.64 3.86 17.05
CA ASP A 69 2.97 4.26 16.54
C ASP A 69 3.10 3.90 15.06
N LEU A 70 2.63 2.73 14.65
CA LEU A 70 2.58 2.31 13.24
C LEU A 70 1.72 3.24 12.40
N ALA A 71 0.49 3.54 12.85
CA ALA A 71 -0.42 4.45 12.14
C ALA A 71 0.16 5.87 12.03
N ASN A 72 0.82 6.35 13.08
CA ASN A 72 1.49 7.65 13.08
C ASN A 72 2.67 7.65 12.10
N ALA A 73 3.55 6.65 12.15
CA ALA A 73 4.69 6.56 11.23
C ALA A 73 4.23 6.41 9.78
N ALA A 74 3.20 5.59 9.51
CA ALA A 74 2.63 5.43 8.17
C ALA A 74 2.15 6.75 7.56
N SER A 75 1.53 7.61 8.35
CA SER A 75 0.98 8.88 7.88
C SER A 75 2.00 10.01 7.78
N THR A 76 2.98 10.07 8.71
CA THR A 76 3.83 11.25 8.90
C THR A 76 5.31 11.06 8.60
N TYR A 77 5.82 9.81 8.59
CA TYR A 77 7.24 9.58 8.34
C TYR A 77 7.58 9.66 6.85
N GLU A 78 8.73 10.25 6.53
CA GLU A 78 9.20 10.43 5.15
C GLU A 78 10.01 9.22 4.69
N PHE A 79 9.31 8.22 4.14
CA PHE A 79 9.96 7.09 3.51
C PHE A 79 10.49 7.48 2.12
N ASP A 80 11.78 7.23 1.85
CA ASP A 80 12.44 7.58 0.59
C ASP A 80 12.19 6.52 -0.50
N TYR A 81 10.94 6.47 -0.99
CA TYR A 81 10.54 5.64 -2.13
C TYR A 81 9.86 6.48 -3.19
N ALA A 82 10.27 6.29 -4.45
CA ALA A 82 9.74 7.06 -5.59
C ALA A 82 8.22 6.89 -5.76
N PHE A 83 7.68 5.70 -5.50
CA PHE A 83 6.26 5.40 -5.62
C PHE A 83 5.38 6.06 -4.55
N LEU A 84 5.96 6.61 -3.48
CA LEU A 84 5.22 7.34 -2.44
C LEU A 84 5.16 8.85 -2.68
N GLN A 85 5.90 9.39 -3.66
CA GLN A 85 6.03 10.84 -3.86
C GLN A 85 4.72 11.52 -4.28
N GLU A 86 3.81 10.79 -4.93
CA GLU A 86 2.52 11.31 -5.38
C GLU A 86 1.44 11.23 -4.28
N ILE A 87 1.72 10.56 -3.15
CA ILE A 87 0.76 10.34 -2.09
C ILE A 87 0.93 11.40 -0.99
N PRO A 88 -0.12 12.19 -0.69
CA PRO A 88 -0.02 13.28 0.28
C PRO A 88 0.36 12.79 1.69
N TYR A 89 1.23 13.55 2.35
CA TYR A 89 1.53 13.37 3.77
C TYR A 89 0.31 13.67 4.64
N GLY A 90 0.22 12.96 5.78
CA GLY A 90 -0.86 13.14 6.75
C GLY A 90 -2.18 12.46 6.37
N SER A 91 -2.23 11.75 5.24
CA SER A 91 -3.36 10.89 4.91
C SER A 91 -3.33 9.66 5.82
N GLU A 92 -4.46 9.34 6.47
CA GLU A 92 -4.58 8.16 7.36
C GLU A 92 -4.27 6.85 6.61
N ASN A 93 -4.65 6.77 5.33
CA ASN A 93 -4.49 5.58 4.50
C ASN A 93 -3.34 5.70 3.48
N ARG A 94 -2.32 6.51 3.80
CA ARG A 94 -1.21 6.81 2.88
C ARG A 94 -0.50 5.58 2.33
N LEU A 95 -0.35 4.53 3.12
CA LEU A 95 0.37 3.32 2.75
C LEU A 95 -0.54 2.15 2.34
N GLU A 96 -1.86 2.39 2.20
CA GLU A 96 -2.78 1.38 1.71
C GLU A 96 -2.40 0.95 0.29
N GLY A 97 -2.30 -0.36 0.06
CA GLY A 97 -1.83 -0.95 -1.19
C GLY A 97 -0.31 -1.14 -1.30
N TYR A 98 0.48 -0.69 -0.32
CA TYR A 98 1.95 -0.73 -0.37
C TYR A 98 2.59 -1.62 0.69
N LEU A 99 1.83 -2.12 1.65
CA LEU A 99 2.32 -3.07 2.66
C LEU A 99 2.22 -4.51 2.14
N PHE A 100 3.12 -4.88 1.23
CA PHE A 100 3.05 -6.10 0.43
C PHE A 100 2.84 -7.37 1.27
N PRO A 101 1.82 -8.20 0.99
CA PRO A 101 1.55 -9.46 1.70
C PRO A 101 2.68 -10.46 1.49
N ASP A 102 3.31 -10.90 2.57
CA ASP A 102 4.39 -11.90 2.56
C ASP A 102 4.61 -12.39 4.01
N THR A 103 5.58 -13.28 4.22
CA THR A 103 6.04 -13.67 5.54
C THR A 103 7.28 -12.87 5.91
N TYR A 104 7.22 -12.18 7.04
CA TYR A 104 8.26 -11.29 7.54
C TYR A 104 8.78 -11.72 8.90
N GLN A 105 10.05 -11.43 9.16
CA GLN A 105 10.63 -11.54 10.49
C GLN A 105 10.81 -10.14 11.09
N PHE A 106 10.25 -9.93 12.27
CA PHE A 106 10.34 -8.68 13.03
C PHE A 106 11.00 -8.91 14.37
N TYR A 107 11.62 -7.90 14.92
CA TYR A 107 11.99 -7.89 16.34
C TYR A 107 10.79 -7.46 17.18
N MET A 108 10.61 -8.08 18.34
CA MET A 108 9.65 -7.58 19.34
C MET A 108 10.10 -6.21 19.85
N GLY A 109 9.19 -5.24 19.90
CA GLY A 109 9.48 -3.86 20.27
C GLY A 109 10.38 -3.13 19.27
N ASP A 110 10.26 -3.43 17.96
CA ASP A 110 10.99 -2.72 16.90
C ASP A 110 10.41 -1.31 16.68
N ASP A 111 11.21 -0.42 16.07
CA ASP A 111 10.77 0.93 15.72
C ASP A 111 9.77 0.87 14.55
N PRO A 112 8.66 1.64 14.60
CA PRO A 112 7.60 1.58 13.61
C PRO A 112 8.09 1.89 12.19
N GLU A 113 9.06 2.80 12.05
CA GLU A 113 9.67 3.15 10.76
C GLU A 113 10.44 1.97 10.17
N ASN A 114 11.17 1.21 10.98
CA ASN A 114 11.88 0.01 10.53
C ASN A 114 10.91 -1.10 10.12
N VAL A 115 9.83 -1.25 10.87
CA VAL A 115 8.77 -2.23 10.58
C VAL A 115 8.13 -1.93 9.24
N ILE A 116 7.70 -0.69 9.02
CA ILE A 116 7.07 -0.25 7.76
C ILE A 116 8.06 -0.32 6.59
N ASP A 117 9.32 0.09 6.76
CA ASP A 117 10.34 0.04 5.70
C ASP A 117 10.56 -1.39 5.18
N LYS A 118 10.39 -2.43 6.00
CA LYS A 118 10.47 -3.83 5.53
C LYS A 118 9.40 -4.15 4.49
N PHE A 119 8.16 -3.68 4.68
CA PHE A 119 7.08 -3.85 3.72
C PHE A 119 7.34 -3.08 2.43
N LEU A 120 7.67 -1.80 2.57
CA LEU A 120 7.92 -0.91 1.44
C LEU A 120 9.10 -1.39 0.59
N ARG A 121 10.15 -1.89 1.21
CA ARG A 121 11.29 -2.49 0.51
C ARG A 121 10.89 -3.77 -0.24
N ASN A 122 10.04 -4.61 0.35
CA ASN A 122 9.54 -5.79 -0.34
C ASN A 122 8.69 -5.39 -1.55
N PHE A 123 7.80 -4.39 -1.39
CA PHE A 123 7.03 -3.82 -2.49
C PHE A 123 7.95 -3.29 -3.62
N ASP A 124 8.96 -2.47 -3.28
CA ASP A 124 9.94 -1.92 -4.24
C ASP A 124 10.65 -3.02 -5.03
N ASN A 125 11.03 -4.12 -4.36
CA ASN A 125 11.68 -5.26 -5.01
C ASN A 125 10.76 -6.04 -5.97
N LYS A 126 9.43 -6.00 -5.77
CA LYS A 126 8.44 -6.63 -6.66
C LYS A 126 8.12 -5.76 -7.88
N PHE A 127 8.28 -4.44 -7.76
CA PHE A 127 8.04 -3.49 -8.83
C PHE A 127 9.27 -3.32 -9.73
N THR A 128 9.31 -4.11 -10.81
CA THR A 128 10.39 -4.12 -11.79
C THR A 128 10.06 -3.22 -13.00
N SER A 129 11.07 -2.92 -13.83
CA SER A 129 10.88 -2.17 -15.08
C SER A 129 9.79 -2.76 -15.98
N ASP A 130 9.67 -4.09 -16.01
CA ASP A 130 8.66 -4.79 -16.84
C ASP A 130 7.23 -4.42 -16.45
N LEU A 131 6.97 -4.09 -15.16
CA LEU A 131 5.65 -3.64 -14.71
C LEU A 131 5.34 -2.22 -15.18
N TYR A 132 6.34 -1.33 -15.22
CA TYR A 132 6.17 0.01 -15.79
C TYR A 132 5.90 -0.06 -17.30
N ASP A 133 6.63 -0.92 -18.03
CA ASP A 133 6.38 -1.15 -19.46
C ASP A 133 4.96 -1.74 -19.68
N ALA A 134 4.51 -2.62 -18.80
CA ALA A 134 3.16 -3.18 -18.86
C ALA A 134 2.07 -2.12 -18.56
N LEU A 135 2.32 -1.19 -17.62
CA LEU A 135 1.43 -0.07 -17.33
C LEU A 135 1.32 0.88 -18.53
N ASP A 136 2.42 1.21 -19.20
CA ASP A 136 2.38 2.03 -20.40
C ASP A 136 1.61 1.34 -21.53
N ALA A 137 1.85 0.05 -21.77
CA ALA A 137 1.10 -0.73 -22.75
C ALA A 137 -0.40 -0.87 -22.40
N LEU A 138 -0.76 -0.89 -21.12
CA LEU A 138 -2.16 -0.85 -20.67
C LEU A 138 -2.78 0.51 -20.99
N ASN A 139 -2.11 1.60 -20.65
CA ASN A 139 -2.57 2.96 -20.94
C ASN A 139 -2.82 3.19 -22.42
N ASP A 140 -1.94 2.68 -23.30
CA ASP A 140 -2.14 2.76 -24.76
C ASP A 140 -3.42 2.03 -25.22
N ARG A 141 -3.69 0.85 -24.66
CA ARG A 141 -4.91 0.09 -24.96
C ARG A 141 -6.17 0.78 -24.45
N LEU A 142 -6.12 1.36 -23.24
CA LEU A 142 -7.24 2.11 -22.68
C LEU A 142 -7.51 3.38 -23.51
N ALA A 143 -6.47 4.12 -23.90
CA ALA A 143 -6.58 5.30 -24.75
C ALA A 143 -7.25 4.97 -26.09
N GLN A 144 -6.85 3.86 -26.74
CA GLN A 144 -7.51 3.41 -27.96
C GLN A 144 -9.00 3.12 -27.74
N ARG A 145 -9.34 2.38 -26.67
CA ARG A 145 -10.72 2.05 -26.35
C ARG A 145 -11.58 3.27 -26.02
N MET A 146 -10.99 4.26 -25.32
CA MET A 146 -11.67 5.52 -25.02
C MET A 146 -11.97 6.31 -26.30
N ARG A 147 -11.05 6.33 -27.29
CA ARG A 147 -11.30 6.93 -28.63
C ARG A 147 -12.48 6.24 -29.34
N GLU A 148 -12.53 4.90 -29.30
CA GLU A 148 -13.65 4.13 -29.86
C GLU A 148 -14.99 4.46 -29.19
N ASN A 149 -14.96 4.85 -27.90
CA ASN A 149 -16.13 5.26 -27.11
C ASN A 149 -16.36 6.78 -27.11
N ALA A 150 -15.81 7.49 -28.08
CA ALA A 150 -15.99 8.92 -28.31
C ALA A 150 -15.56 9.85 -27.16
N PHE A 151 -14.49 9.48 -26.45
CA PHE A 151 -13.79 10.40 -25.53
C PHE A 151 -12.93 11.36 -26.33
N THR A 152 -12.76 12.57 -25.81
CA THR A 152 -11.84 13.57 -26.35
C THR A 152 -10.40 13.26 -25.97
N GLU A 153 -9.41 13.78 -26.71
CA GLU A 153 -8.00 13.55 -26.37
C GLU A 153 -7.64 14.14 -24.99
N THR A 154 -8.32 15.21 -24.54
CA THR A 154 -8.15 15.76 -23.18
C THR A 154 -8.64 14.77 -22.14
N GLU A 155 -9.86 14.24 -22.27
CA GLU A 155 -10.39 13.21 -21.35
C GLU A 155 -9.49 11.97 -21.31
N ILE A 156 -8.91 11.57 -22.45
CA ILE A 156 -7.99 10.43 -22.53
C ILE A 156 -6.67 10.73 -21.80
N THR A 157 -6.13 11.93 -21.96
CA THR A 157 -4.89 12.33 -21.29
C THR A 157 -5.08 12.40 -19.78
N ASP A 158 -6.21 12.98 -19.34
CA ASP A 158 -6.53 13.12 -17.91
C ASP A 158 -6.84 11.75 -17.25
N ALA A 159 -7.27 10.76 -18.04
CA ALA A 159 -7.56 9.40 -17.57
C ALA A 159 -6.36 8.43 -17.63
N LYS A 160 -5.16 8.92 -17.99
CA LYS A 160 -3.97 8.08 -17.98
C LYS A 160 -3.69 7.58 -16.55
N LEU A 161 -3.67 6.25 -16.39
CA LEU A 161 -3.43 5.63 -15.10
C LEU A 161 -1.97 5.80 -14.65
N SER A 162 -1.79 6.25 -13.41
CA SER A 162 -0.54 6.25 -12.68
C SER A 162 -0.26 4.87 -12.05
N LEU A 163 0.89 4.70 -11.41
CA LEU A 163 1.15 3.53 -10.60
C LEU A 163 0.16 3.42 -9.43
N TYR A 164 -0.17 4.55 -8.80
CA TYR A 164 -1.16 4.60 -7.72
C TYR A 164 -2.54 4.09 -8.18
N ASP A 165 -2.98 4.49 -9.38
CA ASP A 165 -4.23 4.00 -9.97
C ASP A 165 -4.18 2.49 -10.26
N LEU A 166 -3.04 1.99 -10.74
CA LEU A 166 -2.85 0.56 -10.98
C LEU A 166 -2.97 -0.25 -9.68
N ILE A 167 -2.32 0.21 -8.59
CA ILE A 167 -2.44 -0.41 -7.27
C ILE A 167 -3.87 -0.31 -6.75
N THR A 168 -4.55 0.82 -6.97
CA THR A 168 -5.97 0.96 -6.66
C THR A 168 -6.81 -0.10 -7.36
N VAL A 169 -6.63 -0.28 -8.68
CA VAL A 169 -7.34 -1.35 -9.42
C VAL A 169 -6.99 -2.73 -8.89
N ALA A 170 -5.72 -2.99 -8.57
CA ALA A 170 -5.29 -4.28 -8.02
C ALA A 170 -6.00 -4.59 -6.69
N SER A 171 -6.11 -3.60 -5.79
CA SER A 171 -6.81 -3.75 -4.51
C SER A 171 -8.31 -4.00 -4.66
N LEU A 172 -8.95 -3.37 -5.68
CA LEU A 172 -10.35 -3.65 -6.02
C LEU A 172 -10.53 -5.09 -6.51
N VAL A 173 -9.64 -5.54 -7.41
CA VAL A 173 -9.65 -6.91 -7.91
C VAL A 173 -9.45 -7.91 -6.79
N GLU A 174 -8.51 -7.66 -5.87
CA GLU A 174 -8.25 -8.53 -4.71
C GLU A 174 -9.50 -8.70 -3.84
N LYS A 175 -10.19 -7.60 -3.51
CA LYS A 175 -11.40 -7.64 -2.68
C LYS A 175 -12.62 -8.26 -3.34
N GLU A 176 -12.70 -8.24 -4.68
CA GLU A 176 -13.81 -8.84 -5.46
C GLU A 176 -13.52 -10.29 -5.87
N THR A 177 -12.26 -10.73 -5.79
CA THR A 177 -11.85 -12.04 -6.31
C THR A 177 -12.03 -13.13 -5.26
N ALA A 178 -12.90 -14.10 -5.54
CA ALA A 178 -12.97 -15.33 -4.74
C ALA A 178 -11.91 -16.38 -5.18
N ARG A 179 -11.40 -16.27 -6.39
CA ARG A 179 -10.41 -17.18 -6.98
C ARG A 179 -9.51 -16.42 -7.93
N THR A 180 -8.20 -16.62 -7.85
CA THR A 180 -7.19 -15.98 -8.70
C THR A 180 -7.48 -16.12 -10.21
N SER A 181 -8.15 -17.20 -10.64
CA SER A 181 -8.55 -17.39 -12.05
C SER A 181 -9.59 -16.39 -12.55
N GLU A 182 -10.27 -15.65 -11.68
CA GLU A 182 -11.30 -14.65 -12.00
C GLU A 182 -10.73 -13.23 -12.11
N SER A 183 -9.52 -12.98 -11.56
CA SER A 183 -8.91 -11.64 -11.44
C SER A 183 -8.86 -10.91 -12.78
N ALA A 184 -8.45 -11.59 -13.86
CA ALA A 184 -8.39 -10.98 -15.20
C ALA A 184 -9.78 -10.55 -15.72
N THR A 185 -10.83 -11.31 -15.39
CA THR A 185 -12.21 -10.98 -15.79
C THR A 185 -12.71 -9.77 -15.01
N ILE A 186 -12.49 -9.74 -13.69
CA ILE A 186 -12.87 -8.61 -12.85
C ILE A 186 -12.14 -7.35 -13.26
N ALA A 187 -10.81 -7.42 -13.46
CA ALA A 187 -10.02 -6.31 -13.98
C ALA A 187 -10.57 -5.80 -15.32
N SER A 188 -10.96 -6.71 -16.24
CA SER A 188 -11.53 -6.31 -17.52
C SER A 188 -12.86 -5.55 -17.39
N VAL A 189 -13.70 -5.90 -16.41
CA VAL A 189 -14.95 -5.17 -16.11
C VAL A 189 -14.65 -3.77 -15.60
N ILE A 190 -13.68 -3.63 -14.68
CA ILE A 190 -13.25 -2.33 -14.14
C ILE A 190 -12.76 -1.43 -15.29
N TYR A 191 -11.79 -1.90 -16.09
CA TYR A 191 -11.27 -1.12 -17.22
C TYR A 191 -12.34 -0.79 -18.27
N ASN A 192 -13.30 -1.69 -18.52
CA ASN A 192 -14.41 -1.42 -19.42
C ASN A 192 -15.29 -0.28 -18.91
N ARG A 193 -15.57 -0.22 -17.60
CA ARG A 193 -16.35 0.86 -16.99
C ARG A 193 -15.57 2.18 -17.01
N LEU A 194 -14.28 2.17 -16.72
CA LEU A 194 -13.42 3.37 -16.82
C LEU A 194 -13.40 3.95 -18.26
N CYS A 195 -13.56 3.10 -19.29
CA CYS A 195 -13.68 3.54 -20.68
C CYS A 195 -15.12 3.75 -21.15
N SER A 196 -16.11 3.88 -20.25
CA SER A 196 -17.53 3.98 -20.62
C SER A 196 -18.14 5.29 -20.17
N LYS A 197 -18.72 6.06 -21.11
CA LYS A 197 -19.54 7.24 -20.78
C LYS A 197 -20.92 6.89 -20.25
N LEU A 198 -21.41 5.66 -20.55
CA LEU A 198 -22.74 5.21 -20.12
C LEU A 198 -22.73 4.64 -18.67
N TYR A 199 -21.64 4.02 -18.28
CA TYR A 199 -21.49 3.35 -16.98
C TYR A 199 -20.21 3.81 -16.29
N PRO A 200 -20.12 5.10 -15.89
CA PRO A 200 -18.87 5.67 -15.36
C PRO A 200 -18.58 5.27 -13.92
N CYS A 201 -19.56 4.75 -13.19
CA CYS A 201 -19.42 4.30 -11.82
C CYS A 201 -19.03 2.82 -11.77
N LEU A 202 -18.08 2.46 -10.92
CA LEU A 202 -17.63 1.06 -10.80
C LEU A 202 -18.61 0.18 -10.02
N GLU A 203 -19.38 0.75 -9.07
CA GLU A 203 -20.41 0.07 -8.27
C GLU A 203 -19.89 -1.18 -7.55
N ILE A 204 -18.74 -1.05 -6.89
CA ILE A 204 -18.04 -2.11 -6.18
C ILE A 204 -18.41 -2.07 -4.70
N ASP A 205 -19.03 -3.14 -4.18
CA ASP A 205 -19.46 -3.23 -2.78
C ASP A 205 -18.30 -3.14 -1.78
N ALA A 206 -17.13 -3.68 -2.13
CA ALA A 206 -15.94 -3.62 -1.28
C ALA A 206 -15.50 -2.19 -0.96
N THR A 207 -15.70 -1.23 -1.87
CA THR A 207 -15.39 0.19 -1.64
C THR A 207 -16.32 0.83 -0.61
N ILE A 208 -17.57 0.36 -0.55
CA ILE A 208 -18.52 0.79 0.48
C ILE A 208 -18.13 0.21 1.83
N GLN A 209 -17.78 -1.08 1.87
CA GLN A 209 -17.31 -1.74 3.10
C GLN A 209 -16.08 -1.03 3.69
N TYR A 210 -15.14 -0.62 2.84
CA TYR A 210 -13.95 0.15 3.24
C TYR A 210 -14.31 1.55 3.76
N ALA A 211 -15.33 2.19 3.18
CA ALA A 211 -15.77 3.53 3.57
C ALA A 211 -16.61 3.57 4.86
N LEU A 212 -17.13 2.42 5.30
CA LEU A 212 -17.95 2.32 6.52
C LEU A 212 -17.06 2.12 7.76
N ALA A 213 -17.42 2.76 8.86
CA ALA A 213 -16.75 2.56 10.17
C ALA A 213 -16.87 1.11 10.69
N GLU A 214 -17.94 0.40 10.32
CA GLU A 214 -18.16 -1.01 10.66
C GLU A 214 -18.60 -1.76 9.41
N ARG A 215 -17.94 -2.87 9.12
CA ARG A 215 -18.31 -3.76 7.99
C ARG A 215 -19.67 -4.42 8.25
N LYS A 216 -20.44 -4.61 7.19
CA LYS A 216 -21.75 -5.21 7.22
C LYS A 216 -21.82 -6.46 6.36
N GLU A 217 -22.51 -7.49 6.81
CA GLU A 217 -22.75 -8.70 6.03
C GLU A 217 -23.55 -8.40 4.75
N ILE A 218 -24.51 -7.48 4.83
CA ILE A 218 -25.36 -7.06 3.71
C ILE A 218 -25.42 -5.54 3.68
N LEU A 219 -25.05 -4.95 2.53
CA LEU A 219 -25.18 -3.51 2.31
C LEU A 219 -26.60 -3.11 1.95
N SER A 220 -27.13 -2.12 2.64
CA SER A 220 -28.40 -1.47 2.29
C SER A 220 -28.22 -0.38 1.22
N ASN A 221 -29.31 0.07 0.61
CA ASN A 221 -29.26 1.22 -0.30
C ASN A 221 -28.81 2.52 0.39
N ALA A 222 -29.03 2.65 1.70
CA ALA A 222 -28.53 3.79 2.46
C ALA A 222 -27.01 3.72 2.61
N ASP A 223 -26.43 2.54 2.81
CA ASP A 223 -24.99 2.35 2.87
C ASP A 223 -24.31 2.69 1.54
N LYS A 224 -24.93 2.30 0.42
CA LYS A 224 -24.45 2.65 -0.95
C LYS A 224 -24.56 4.13 -1.28
N GLY A 225 -25.25 4.92 -0.44
CA GLY A 225 -25.32 6.39 -0.53
C GLY A 225 -24.35 7.13 0.41
N VAL A 226 -23.41 6.44 1.09
CA VAL A 226 -22.46 7.07 2.00
C VAL A 226 -21.62 8.13 1.28
N LEU A 227 -21.45 9.30 1.92
CA LEU A 227 -20.58 10.36 1.42
C LEU A 227 -19.12 9.98 1.74
N SER A 228 -18.43 9.46 0.74
CA SER A 228 -17.03 9.09 0.83
C SER A 228 -16.35 9.22 -0.54
N PRO A 229 -15.09 9.65 -0.60
CA PRO A 229 -14.30 9.63 -1.84
C PRO A 229 -14.05 8.19 -2.34
N TYR A 230 -14.24 7.19 -1.50
CA TYR A 230 -14.16 5.77 -1.87
C TYR A 230 -15.46 5.21 -2.46
N ASN A 231 -16.58 5.95 -2.39
CA ASN A 231 -17.87 5.44 -2.86
C ASN A 231 -17.96 5.36 -4.39
N THR A 232 -17.77 4.19 -4.96
CA THR A 232 -17.83 3.93 -6.41
C THR A 232 -19.25 3.78 -6.96
N TYR A 233 -20.31 3.91 -6.13
CA TYR A 233 -21.69 4.00 -6.59
C TYR A 233 -22.11 5.43 -6.96
N THR A 234 -21.52 6.41 -6.30
CA THR A 234 -21.87 7.83 -6.45
C THR A 234 -20.80 8.65 -7.17
N ASN A 235 -19.56 8.18 -7.12
CA ASN A 235 -18.42 8.82 -7.79
C ASN A 235 -18.04 8.02 -9.03
N ALA A 236 -17.87 8.72 -10.15
CA ALA A 236 -17.38 8.12 -11.39
C ALA A 236 -15.87 7.86 -11.32
N GLY A 237 -15.40 6.82 -11.99
CA GLY A 237 -13.99 6.46 -12.03
C GLY A 237 -13.52 5.64 -10.83
N LEU A 238 -12.22 5.70 -10.56
CA LEU A 238 -11.58 5.01 -9.44
C LEU A 238 -11.93 5.67 -8.10
N PRO A 239 -11.93 4.92 -6.99
CA PRO A 239 -11.98 5.50 -5.65
C PRO A 239 -10.73 6.33 -5.35
N ALA A 240 -10.72 7.02 -4.22
CA ALA A 240 -9.62 7.90 -3.81
C ALA A 240 -8.27 7.20 -3.64
N GLY A 241 -8.25 5.89 -3.54
CA GLY A 241 -7.05 5.08 -3.42
C GLY A 241 -7.31 3.60 -3.22
N PRO A 242 -6.26 2.81 -2.97
CA PRO A 242 -6.37 1.39 -2.68
C PRO A 242 -7.23 1.11 -1.44
N ILE A 243 -7.81 -0.08 -1.37
CA ILE A 243 -8.68 -0.56 -0.26
C ILE A 243 -8.18 -1.87 0.35
N ALA A 244 -6.98 -2.30 -0.02
CA ALA A 244 -6.27 -3.46 0.52
C ALA A 244 -4.81 -3.46 0.06
N ASN A 245 -4.00 -4.24 0.77
CA ASN A 245 -2.61 -4.52 0.47
C ASN A 245 -2.44 -5.91 -0.16
#